data_15337e0384921f3b5655cde8ba795e7a
#
_entry.id   15337e0384921f3b5655cde8ba795e7a
#
_cell.length_a   1.000
_cell.length_b   1.000
_cell.length_c   1.000
_cell.angle_alpha   90.00
_cell.angle_beta   90.00
_cell.angle_gamma   90.00
#
_symmetry.space_group_name_H-M   'P 1'
#
loop_
_entity.id
_entity.type
_entity.pdbx_description
1 polymer ?
#
loop_
_entity_poly.entity_id
_entity_poly.type
_entity_poly.pdbx_seq_one_letter_code
_entity_poly.pdbx_strand_id
1 'polypeptide(L)' 'MYECNVCGYVYDPENGDPDNGIEAGTKFEDLPDDWCCPLCGVDKSEFSKQ' A
#
# COMPACT_ATOMS: atom_id res chain seq x y z
N MET A 1 -1.05 -2.14 9.70
CA MET A 1 -0.75 -1.15 8.65
C MET A 1 0.66 -1.34 8.12
N TYR A 2 0.91 -0.86 6.92
CA TYR A 2 2.22 -0.96 6.29
C TYR A 2 2.70 0.43 5.90
N GLU A 3 3.95 0.72 6.20
CA GLU A 3 4.53 2.04 5.92
C GLU A 3 5.58 1.94 4.83
N CYS A 4 5.52 2.86 3.87
CA CYS A 4 6.54 2.96 2.84
C CYS A 4 7.85 3.46 3.45
N ASN A 5 8.93 2.69 3.27
CA ASN A 5 10.23 3.03 3.83
C ASN A 5 10.89 4.21 3.14
N VAL A 6 10.38 4.64 1.99
CA VAL A 6 10.97 5.71 1.19
C VAL A 6 10.30 7.04 1.47
N CYS A 7 8.97 7.13 1.42
CA CYS A 7 8.28 8.41 1.55
C CYS A 7 7.39 8.51 2.79
N GLY A 8 7.20 7.43 3.54
CA GLY A 8 6.39 7.45 4.75
C GLY A 8 4.89 7.26 4.54
N TYR A 9 4.46 6.98 3.31
CA TYR A 9 3.05 6.69 3.06
C TYR A 9 2.63 5.45 3.87
N VAL A 10 1.46 5.51 4.50
CA VAL A 10 0.93 4.39 5.28
C VAL A 10 -0.25 3.78 4.54
N TYR A 11 -0.17 2.48 4.24
CA TYR A 11 -1.29 1.73 3.70
C TYR A 11 -2.13 1.21 4.85
N ASP A 12 -3.37 1.68 4.92
CA ASP A 12 -4.34 1.23 5.92
C ASP A 12 -5.33 0.28 5.24
N PRO A 13 -5.32 -1.03 5.59
CA PRO A 13 -6.24 -1.98 4.97
C PRO A 13 -7.71 -1.60 5.11
N GLU A 14 -8.09 -0.91 6.19
CA GLU A 14 -9.48 -0.50 6.38
C GLU A 14 -9.92 0.55 5.36
N ASN A 15 -9.00 1.37 4.90
CA ASN A 15 -9.29 2.42 3.91
C ASN A 15 -9.03 1.95 2.48
N GLY A 16 -8.12 1.00 2.29
CA GLY A 16 -7.69 0.58 0.97
C GLY A 16 -6.98 1.70 0.22
N ASP A 17 -7.06 1.65 -1.09
CA ASP A 17 -6.49 2.68 -1.97
C ASP A 17 -7.41 2.85 -3.17
N PRO A 18 -8.59 3.45 -2.96
CA PRO A 18 -9.61 3.51 -4.03
C PRO A 18 -9.17 4.28 -5.25
N ASP A 19 -8.25 5.25 -5.09
CA ASP A 19 -7.73 6.00 -6.23
C ASP A 19 -6.95 5.11 -7.20
N ASN A 20 -6.44 3.97 -6.70
CA ASN A 20 -5.72 2.99 -7.50
C ASN A 20 -6.49 1.67 -7.64
N GLY A 21 -7.79 1.70 -7.38
CA GLY A 21 -8.65 0.54 -7.59
C GLY A 21 -8.60 -0.49 -6.48
N ILE A 22 -8.09 -0.14 -5.30
CA ILE A 22 -8.02 -1.06 -4.17
C ILE A 22 -9.17 -0.77 -3.21
N GLU A 23 -10.05 -1.73 -3.05
CA GLU A 23 -11.21 -1.58 -2.17
C GLU A 23 -10.80 -1.49 -0.70
N ALA A 24 -11.60 -0.78 0.08
CA ALA A 24 -11.47 -0.79 1.53
C ALA A 24 -11.63 -2.23 2.04
N GLY A 25 -10.81 -2.61 3.00
CA GLY A 25 -10.82 -3.97 3.54
C GLY A 25 -9.84 -4.92 2.86
N THR A 26 -9.08 -4.45 1.86
CA THR A 26 -8.08 -5.27 1.18
C THR A 26 -6.82 -5.32 2.04
N LYS A 27 -6.40 -6.53 2.40
CA LYS A 27 -5.16 -6.72 3.14
C LYS A 27 -3.96 -6.40 2.26
N PHE A 28 -2.86 -5.97 2.89
CA PHE A 28 -1.64 -5.64 2.15
C PHE A 28 -1.15 -6.83 1.31
N GLU A 29 -1.16 -8.04 1.88
CA GLU A 29 -0.74 -9.24 1.18
C GLU A 29 -1.64 -9.63 0.01
N ASP A 30 -2.86 -9.08 -0.04
CA ASP A 30 -3.80 -9.33 -1.13
C ASP A 30 -3.69 -8.29 -2.25
N LEU A 31 -2.84 -7.28 -2.08
CA LEU A 31 -2.61 -6.29 -3.13
C LEU A 31 -1.98 -6.94 -4.35
N PRO A 32 -2.30 -6.44 -5.57
CA PRO A 32 -1.67 -6.96 -6.78
C PRO A 32 -0.15 -6.81 -6.72
N ASP A 33 0.57 -7.71 -7.37
CA ASP A 33 2.04 -7.66 -7.38
C ASP A 33 2.57 -6.39 -8.03
N ASP A 34 1.80 -5.78 -8.92
CA ASP A 34 2.19 -4.55 -9.61
C ASP A 34 1.71 -3.29 -8.90
N TRP A 35 1.09 -3.42 -7.72
CA TRP A 35 0.69 -2.26 -6.94
C TRP A 35 1.94 -1.52 -6.44
N CYS A 36 1.91 -0.20 -6.53
CA CYS A 36 3.02 0.65 -6.11
C CYS A 36 2.54 1.69 -5.12
N CYS A 37 3.50 2.26 -4.37
CA CYS A 37 3.19 3.36 -3.48
C CYS A 37 2.57 4.50 -4.29
N PRO A 38 1.39 5.00 -3.89
CA PRO A 38 0.72 6.07 -4.65
C PRO A 38 1.44 7.42 -4.58
N LEU A 39 2.38 7.58 -3.64
CA LEU A 39 3.11 8.84 -3.49
C LEU A 39 4.46 8.83 -4.18
N CYS A 40 5.25 7.77 -4.03
CA CYS A 40 6.60 7.74 -4.58
C CYS A 40 6.85 6.66 -5.63
N GLY A 41 5.91 5.74 -5.81
CA GLY A 41 5.97 4.77 -6.88
C GLY A 41 6.82 3.52 -6.64
N VAL A 42 7.37 3.34 -5.44
CA VAL A 42 8.13 2.13 -5.15
C VAL A 42 7.19 0.93 -4.99
N ASP A 43 7.72 -0.27 -5.16
CA ASP A 43 6.90 -1.47 -5.09
C ASP A 43 6.65 -1.91 -3.64
N LYS A 44 5.88 -3.00 -3.50
CA LYS A 44 5.48 -3.52 -2.20
C LYS A 44 6.66 -3.90 -1.32
N SER A 45 7.78 -4.28 -1.91
CA SER A 45 8.95 -4.73 -1.14
C SER A 45 9.56 -3.61 -0.29
N GLU A 46 9.24 -2.36 -0.59
CA GLU A 46 9.72 -1.21 0.16
C GLU A 46 8.82 -0.84 1.33
N PHE A 47 7.85 -1.68 1.66
CA PHE A 47 6.94 -1.44 2.78
C PHE A 47 7.28 -2.32 3.96
N SER A 48 7.15 -1.77 5.17
CA SER A 48 7.36 -2.50 6.41
C SER A 48 6.07 -2.52 7.21
N LYS A 49 5.80 -3.66 7.84
CA LYS A 49 4.63 -3.80 8.70
C LYS A 49 4.80 -2.94 9.96
N GLN A 50 3.77 -2.19 10.25
CA GLN A 50 3.71 -1.36 11.46
C GLN A 50 2.95 -2.02 12.59
#